data_bbb2947b064e14941585d0607ee836f8
#
_entry.id   bbb2947b064e14941585d0607ee836f8
#
_cell.length_a   1.000
_cell.length_b   1.000
_cell.length_c   1.000
_cell.angle_alpha   90.00
_cell.angle_beta   90.00
_cell.angle_gamma   90.00
#
_symmetry.space_group_name_H-M   'P 1'
#
loop_
_entity.id
_entity.type
_entity.pdbx_description
1 polymer ?
#
loop_
_entity_poly.entity_id
_entity_poly.type
_entity_poly.pdbx_seq_one_letter_code
_entity_poly.pdbx_strand_id
1 'polypeptide(L)'
;MAWTTSTRRQRLPNNWNKLRQQVLQNNNHQCAGLPHPMGSTAQVTGGTPTPTGRWHAAGCNRHATDVDHITPGDNHSIDNLQPLSHACHHAKTTAETLARAATRHAMTQHRRAPHPNTQQTQNKNKTKRKEEKPNEARNRNLRERFT
;
A
#
# COMPACT_ATOMS: atom_id res chain seq x y z
N MET A 1 -10.77 -5.72 24.83
CA MET A 1 -11.31 -5.97 23.47
C MET A 1 -10.70 -7.25 22.96
N ALA A 2 -11.50 -8.28 22.71
CA ALA A 2 -11.01 -9.56 22.19
C ALA A 2 -10.58 -9.35 20.73
N TRP A 3 -9.34 -9.66 20.44
CA TRP A 3 -8.84 -9.74 19.08
C TRP A 3 -9.61 -10.86 18.39
N THR A 4 -10.49 -10.51 17.49
CA THR A 4 -11.21 -11.49 16.68
C THR A 4 -10.18 -12.35 15.95
N THR A 5 -10.21 -13.63 16.23
CA THR A 5 -9.35 -14.67 15.65
C THR A 5 -9.28 -14.51 14.14
N SER A 6 -8.08 -14.28 13.61
CA SER A 6 -7.83 -14.17 12.18
C SER A 6 -8.38 -15.41 11.48
N THR A 7 -9.31 -15.24 10.55
CA THR A 7 -9.87 -16.31 9.70
C THR A 7 -8.82 -16.96 8.80
N ARG A 8 -7.58 -16.42 8.77
CA ARG A 8 -6.46 -16.94 7.98
C ARG A 8 -6.14 -18.40 8.32
N ARG A 9 -6.18 -18.76 9.62
CA ARG A 9 -5.89 -20.12 10.07
C ARG A 9 -6.92 -21.14 9.56
N GLN A 10 -8.16 -20.72 9.39
CA GLN A 10 -9.25 -21.56 8.89
C GLN A 10 -9.16 -21.84 7.38
N ARG A 11 -8.40 -21.03 6.65
CA ARG A 11 -8.20 -21.17 5.20
C ARG A 11 -6.98 -22.01 4.83
N LEU A 12 -6.14 -22.36 5.81
CA LEU A 12 -5.00 -23.22 5.57
C LEU A 12 -5.45 -24.68 5.46
N PRO A 13 -4.88 -25.47 4.54
CA PRO A 13 -5.21 -26.88 4.41
C PRO A 13 -4.74 -27.68 5.62
N ASN A 14 -5.40 -28.79 5.92
CA ASN A 14 -5.08 -29.64 7.06
C ASN A 14 -3.62 -30.15 7.05
N ASN A 15 -3.04 -30.30 5.87
CA ASN A 15 -1.66 -30.75 5.68
C ASN A 15 -0.66 -29.59 5.61
N TRP A 16 -1.02 -28.37 6.03
CA TRP A 16 -0.16 -27.19 5.92
C TRP A 16 1.25 -27.38 6.50
N ASN A 17 1.35 -28.01 7.67
CA ASN A 17 2.64 -28.27 8.29
C ASN A 17 3.53 -29.17 7.42
N LYS A 18 2.95 -30.19 6.78
CA LYS A 18 3.67 -31.08 5.87
C LYS A 18 4.14 -30.32 4.62
N LEU A 19 3.27 -29.52 4.01
CA LEU A 19 3.62 -28.69 2.84
C LEU A 19 4.74 -27.70 3.19
N ARG A 20 4.64 -27.05 4.33
CA ARG A 20 5.67 -26.13 4.80
C ARG A 20 7.03 -26.81 4.97
N GLN A 21 7.08 -27.97 5.62
CA GLN A 21 8.32 -28.73 5.76
C GLN A 21 8.87 -29.15 4.40
N GLN A 22 8.04 -29.61 3.49
CA GLN A 22 8.44 -30.03 2.16
C GLN A 22 9.05 -28.86 1.37
N VAL A 23 8.43 -27.66 1.39
CA VAL A 23 8.97 -26.47 0.72
C VAL A 23 10.32 -26.07 1.30
N LEU A 24 10.48 -26.08 2.63
CA LEU A 24 11.75 -25.77 3.27
C LEU A 24 12.85 -26.78 2.92
N GLN A 25 12.55 -28.08 2.97
CA GLN A 25 13.50 -29.15 2.65
C GLN A 25 13.90 -29.13 1.17
N ASN A 26 12.96 -29.00 0.25
CA ASN A 26 13.23 -28.93 -1.21
C ASN A 26 14.15 -27.76 -1.59
N ASN A 27 14.22 -26.75 -0.75
CA ASN A 27 15.06 -25.57 -0.97
C ASN A 27 16.25 -25.49 0.00
N ASN A 28 16.60 -26.59 0.67
CA ASN A 28 17.70 -26.67 1.63
C ASN A 28 17.63 -25.56 2.70
N HIS A 29 16.43 -25.19 3.12
CA HIS A 29 16.18 -24.07 4.03
C HIS A 29 16.79 -22.73 3.56
N GLN A 30 16.99 -22.55 2.26
CA GLN A 30 17.51 -21.29 1.74
C GLN A 30 16.39 -20.33 1.41
N CYS A 31 16.56 -19.07 1.80
CA CYS A 31 15.63 -18.00 1.47
C CYS A 31 15.65 -17.72 -0.05
N ALA A 32 14.51 -17.86 -0.69
CA ALA A 32 14.38 -17.60 -2.12
C ALA A 32 14.57 -16.12 -2.52
N GLY A 33 14.54 -15.21 -1.53
CA GLY A 33 14.49 -13.77 -1.80
C GLY A 33 13.16 -13.31 -2.38
N LEU A 34 13.07 -12.05 -2.67
CA LEU A 34 11.88 -11.39 -3.21
C LEU A 34 12.07 -11.11 -4.70
N PRO A 35 11.02 -11.12 -5.52
CA PRO A 35 11.11 -10.62 -6.89
C PRO A 35 11.56 -9.16 -6.85
N HIS A 36 12.17 -8.68 -7.93
CA HIS A 36 12.58 -7.29 -8.06
C HIS A 36 11.42 -6.36 -7.65
N PRO A 37 11.70 -5.29 -6.90
CA PRO A 37 10.66 -4.47 -6.32
C PRO A 37 9.64 -4.02 -7.36
N MET A 38 8.41 -4.35 -7.13
CA MET A 38 7.28 -3.85 -7.90
C MET A 38 7.07 -2.38 -7.54
N GLY A 39 7.70 -1.50 -8.29
CA GLY A 39 7.64 -0.05 -8.09
C GLY A 39 8.73 0.50 -7.15
N SER A 40 9.12 1.73 -7.38
CA SER A 40 10.23 2.44 -6.73
C SER A 40 10.06 2.67 -5.20
N THR A 41 8.96 2.28 -4.63
CA THR A 41 8.68 2.41 -3.19
C THR A 41 9.04 1.17 -2.37
N ALA A 42 9.34 0.06 -3.00
CA ALA A 42 10.00 -1.05 -2.32
C ALA A 42 11.50 -0.74 -2.22
N GLN A 43 11.85 0.39 -1.68
CA GLN A 43 13.16 0.61 -1.11
C GLN A 43 13.28 -0.36 0.07
N VAL A 44 13.61 -1.58 -0.27
CA VAL A 44 14.25 -2.49 0.65
C VAL A 44 15.64 -1.88 0.86
N THR A 45 15.67 -0.80 1.62
CA THR A 45 16.88 -0.08 1.97
C THR A 45 17.86 -1.10 2.56
N GLY A 46 18.98 -1.32 1.88
CA GLY A 46 19.97 -2.29 2.27
C GLY A 46 19.76 -3.72 1.75
N GLY A 47 18.82 -3.98 0.85
CA GLY A 47 18.66 -5.28 0.20
C GLY A 47 19.82 -5.62 -0.75
N THR A 48 20.17 -6.90 -0.83
CA THR A 48 21.21 -7.41 -1.73
C THR A 48 20.60 -8.18 -2.89
N PRO A 49 20.98 -7.87 -4.16
CA PRO A 49 20.55 -8.66 -5.31
C PRO A 49 21.15 -10.06 -5.28
N THR A 50 20.44 -11.00 -5.88
CA THR A 50 20.96 -12.34 -6.15
C THR A 50 21.35 -12.47 -7.62
N PRO A 51 22.16 -13.47 -7.99
CA PRO A 51 22.45 -13.76 -9.40
C PRO A 51 21.19 -14.03 -10.24
N THR A 52 20.11 -14.46 -9.62
CA THR A 52 18.82 -14.73 -10.27
C THR A 52 17.91 -13.50 -10.38
N GLY A 53 18.42 -12.32 -10.09
CA GLY A 53 17.63 -11.07 -10.12
C GLY A 53 16.61 -10.92 -8.98
N ARG A 54 16.66 -11.78 -7.96
CA ARG A 54 15.85 -11.63 -6.76
C ARG A 54 16.59 -10.81 -5.70
N TRP A 55 15.87 -10.26 -4.75
CA TRP A 55 16.42 -9.41 -3.71
C TRP A 55 16.20 -10.01 -2.32
N HIS A 56 17.15 -9.81 -1.43
CA HIS A 56 16.98 -10.11 -0.02
C HIS A 56 16.83 -8.84 0.79
N ALA A 57 15.85 -8.82 1.67
CA ALA A 57 15.63 -7.70 2.58
C ALA A 57 16.84 -7.48 3.50
N ALA A 58 17.00 -6.25 3.98
CA ALA A 58 17.95 -5.95 5.03
C ALA A 58 17.74 -6.87 6.25
N GLY A 59 18.83 -7.39 6.82
CA GLY A 59 18.76 -8.36 7.91
C GLY A 59 18.40 -9.80 7.50
N CYS A 60 18.32 -10.10 6.22
CA CYS A 60 18.15 -11.47 5.74
C CYS A 60 19.45 -12.26 5.93
N ASN A 61 19.40 -13.27 6.79
CA ASN A 61 20.51 -14.21 7.04
C ASN A 61 20.58 -15.37 6.02
N ARG A 62 19.82 -15.33 4.95
CA ARG A 62 19.67 -16.36 3.91
C ARG A 62 19.03 -17.67 4.39
N HIS A 63 18.78 -17.85 5.66
CA HIS A 63 18.07 -19.01 6.19
C HIS A 63 16.56 -18.80 6.17
N ALA A 64 15.83 -19.72 5.54
CA ALA A 64 14.38 -19.67 5.47
C ALA A 64 13.76 -20.34 6.70
N THR A 65 12.93 -19.60 7.38
CA THR A 65 12.12 -20.08 8.50
C THR A 65 10.63 -20.04 8.17
N ASP A 66 10.25 -19.22 7.22
CA ASP A 66 8.87 -18.98 6.84
C ASP A 66 8.57 -19.54 5.45
N VAL A 67 7.33 -19.93 5.24
CA VAL A 67 6.81 -20.30 3.91
C VAL A 67 5.67 -19.36 3.59
N ASP A 68 5.75 -18.74 2.44
CA ASP A 68 4.79 -17.72 2.01
C ASP A 68 4.30 -18.01 0.58
N HIS A 69 3.13 -17.48 0.23
CA HIS A 69 2.57 -17.59 -1.10
C HIS A 69 3.28 -16.63 -2.07
N ILE A 70 3.71 -17.12 -3.24
CA ILE A 70 4.24 -16.28 -4.31
C ILE A 70 3.14 -15.31 -4.77
N THR A 71 1.99 -15.85 -5.13
CA THR A 71 0.78 -15.08 -5.42
C THR A 71 -0.16 -15.17 -4.22
N PRO A 72 -0.51 -14.03 -3.60
CA PRO A 72 -1.41 -14.02 -2.45
C PRO A 72 -2.77 -14.64 -2.77
N GLY A 73 -3.28 -15.46 -1.85
CA GLY A 73 -4.58 -16.12 -2.00
C GLY A 73 -4.63 -17.46 -1.29
N ASP A 74 -5.60 -18.28 -1.68
CA ASP A 74 -5.86 -19.60 -1.09
C ASP A 74 -5.31 -20.76 -1.96
N ASN A 75 -4.45 -20.47 -2.94
CA ASN A 75 -3.73 -21.48 -3.69
C ASN A 75 -2.52 -21.98 -2.89
N HIS A 76 -2.65 -23.14 -2.28
CA HIS A 76 -1.61 -23.78 -1.45
C HIS A 76 -0.80 -24.84 -2.21
N SER A 77 -0.78 -24.83 -3.55
CA SER A 77 0.10 -25.70 -4.32
C SER A 77 1.57 -25.39 -4.04
N ILE A 78 2.44 -26.40 -4.10
CA ILE A 78 3.87 -26.23 -3.84
C ILE A 78 4.49 -25.18 -4.78
N ASP A 79 4.02 -25.11 -6.02
CA ASP A 79 4.50 -24.16 -7.03
C ASP A 79 4.16 -22.70 -6.69
N ASN A 80 3.16 -22.48 -5.83
CA ASN A 80 2.81 -21.15 -5.35
C ASN A 80 3.38 -20.85 -3.96
N LEU A 81 4.24 -21.71 -3.42
CA LEU A 81 4.86 -21.53 -2.12
C LEU A 81 6.36 -21.27 -2.27
N GLN A 82 6.89 -20.39 -1.47
CA GLN A 82 8.32 -20.02 -1.46
C GLN A 82 8.86 -19.98 -0.04
N PRO A 83 10.10 -20.46 0.17
CA PRO A 83 10.79 -20.35 1.45
C PRO A 83 11.37 -18.95 1.62
N LEU A 84 11.09 -18.29 2.73
CA LEU A 84 11.61 -16.96 3.04
C LEU A 84 12.24 -16.91 4.41
N SER A 85 13.25 -16.05 4.57
CA SER A 85 13.67 -15.63 5.90
C SER A 85 12.60 -14.72 6.50
N HIS A 86 12.56 -14.62 7.81
CA HIS A 86 11.61 -13.73 8.49
C HIS A 86 11.70 -12.28 7.99
N ALA A 87 12.93 -11.77 7.74
CA ALA A 87 13.12 -10.43 7.21
C ALA A 87 12.51 -10.23 5.82
N CYS A 88 12.69 -11.20 4.90
CA CYS A 88 12.09 -11.14 3.56
C CYS A 88 10.57 -11.29 3.61
N HIS A 89 10.06 -12.19 4.44
CA HIS A 89 8.61 -12.37 4.62
C HIS A 89 7.95 -11.09 5.15
N HIS A 90 8.55 -10.46 6.16
CA HIS A 90 8.08 -9.19 6.69
C HIS A 90 8.08 -8.08 5.63
N ALA A 91 9.16 -7.93 4.87
CA ALA A 91 9.27 -6.93 3.81
C ALA A 91 8.18 -7.13 2.74
N LYS A 92 7.95 -8.37 2.30
CA LYS A 92 6.88 -8.71 1.36
C LYS A 92 5.50 -8.34 1.90
N THR A 93 5.17 -8.78 3.11
CA THR A 93 3.88 -8.50 3.75
C THR A 93 3.63 -7.00 3.89
N THR A 94 4.66 -6.23 4.23
CA THR A 94 4.58 -4.77 4.34
C THR A 94 4.28 -4.14 2.97
N ALA A 95 5.00 -4.53 1.92
CA ALA A 95 4.79 -4.04 0.57
C ALA A 95 3.38 -4.35 0.06
N GLU A 96 2.88 -5.57 0.26
CA GLU A 96 1.52 -5.98 -0.12
C GLU A 96 0.44 -5.19 0.63
N THR A 97 0.68 -4.92 1.92
CA THR A 97 -0.26 -4.14 2.74
C THR A 97 -0.34 -2.70 2.27
N LEU A 98 0.80 -2.08 1.95
CA LEU A 98 0.86 -0.73 1.39
C LEU A 98 0.19 -0.66 0.01
N ALA A 99 0.45 -1.62 -0.86
CA ALA A 99 -0.17 -1.69 -2.18
C ALA A 99 -1.71 -1.79 -2.08
N ARG A 100 -2.22 -2.65 -1.19
CA ARG A 100 -3.67 -2.78 -0.94
C ARG A 100 -4.26 -1.50 -0.34
N ALA A 101 -3.54 -0.81 0.53
CA ALA A 101 -3.97 0.47 1.10
C ALA A 101 -4.04 1.56 0.02
N ALA A 102 -3.04 1.66 -0.85
CA ALA A 102 -3.01 2.60 -1.97
C ALA A 102 -4.18 2.36 -2.94
N THR A 103 -4.46 1.10 -3.29
CA THR A 103 -5.59 0.75 -4.15
C THR A 103 -6.92 1.15 -3.53
N ARG A 104 -7.14 0.87 -2.23
CA ARG A 104 -8.36 1.29 -1.53
C ARG A 104 -8.51 2.80 -1.48
N HIS A 105 -7.40 3.52 -1.25
CA HIS A 105 -7.39 4.97 -1.25
C HIS A 105 -7.77 5.54 -2.62
N ALA A 106 -7.17 5.04 -3.70
CA ALA A 106 -7.47 5.44 -5.06
C ALA A 106 -8.96 5.22 -5.41
N MET A 107 -9.52 4.05 -5.07
CA MET A 107 -10.95 3.76 -5.26
C MET A 107 -11.86 4.72 -4.47
N THR A 108 -11.48 5.07 -3.25
CA THR A 108 -12.24 5.99 -2.40
C THR A 108 -12.20 7.41 -2.95
N GLN A 109 -11.07 7.87 -3.46
CA GLN A 109 -10.92 9.17 -4.12
C GLN A 109 -11.78 9.24 -5.39
N HIS A 110 -11.81 8.19 -6.20
CA HIS A 110 -12.64 8.15 -7.41
C HIS A 110 -14.14 8.23 -7.09
N ARG A 111 -14.59 7.62 -5.99
CA ARG A 111 -15.98 7.72 -5.54
C ARG A 111 -16.35 9.10 -4.96
N ARG A 112 -15.36 9.87 -4.51
CA ARG A 112 -15.53 11.22 -3.94
C ARG A 112 -15.34 12.33 -4.97
N ALA A 113 -15.04 12.01 -6.23
CA ALA A 113 -14.99 13.00 -7.28
C ALA A 113 -16.35 13.71 -7.35
N PRO A 114 -16.42 15.05 -7.23
CA PRO A 114 -17.68 15.75 -7.23
C PRO A 114 -18.38 15.54 -8.57
N HIS A 115 -19.68 15.28 -8.50
CA HIS A 115 -20.51 15.16 -9.70
C HIS A 115 -20.32 16.41 -10.57
N PRO A 116 -20.23 16.30 -11.92
CA PRO A 116 -19.98 17.44 -12.82
C PRO A 116 -20.87 18.64 -12.52
N ASN A 117 -22.10 18.40 -12.04
CA ASN A 117 -23.06 19.45 -11.68
C ASN A 117 -22.67 20.25 -10.41
N THR A 118 -21.81 19.70 -9.54
CA THR A 118 -21.37 20.41 -8.33
C THR A 118 -20.32 21.48 -8.65
N GLN A 119 -19.58 21.33 -9.76
CA GLN A 119 -18.62 22.35 -10.21
C GLN A 119 -19.30 23.59 -10.78
N GLN A 120 -20.48 23.44 -11.41
CA GLN A 120 -21.24 24.58 -11.92
C GLN A 120 -21.82 25.45 -10.81
N THR A 121 -22.25 24.86 -9.69
CA THR A 121 -22.77 25.62 -8.55
C THR A 121 -21.65 26.37 -7.81
N GLN A 122 -20.47 25.83 -7.72
CA GLN A 122 -19.32 26.52 -7.09
C GLN A 122 -18.82 27.71 -7.94
N ASN A 123 -18.84 27.57 -9.27
CA ASN A 123 -18.48 28.67 -10.15
C ASN A 123 -19.52 29.80 -10.14
N LYS A 124 -20.81 29.48 -10.07
CA LYS A 124 -21.88 30.51 -9.95
C LYS A 124 -21.79 31.30 -8.63
N ASN A 125 -21.39 30.63 -7.54
CA ASN A 125 -21.20 31.30 -6.24
C ASN A 125 -19.93 32.14 -6.17
N LYS A 126 -18.89 31.78 -6.94
CA LYS A 126 -17.63 32.53 -7.00
C LYS A 126 -17.77 33.81 -7.82
N THR A 127 -18.58 33.79 -8.89
CA THR A 127 -18.92 34.99 -9.67
C THR A 127 -19.83 35.93 -8.91
N LYS A 128 -20.88 35.44 -8.23
CA LYS A 128 -21.77 36.28 -7.39
C LYS A 128 -21.01 36.99 -6.27
N ARG A 129 -20.04 36.32 -5.64
CA ARG A 129 -19.27 36.91 -4.55
C ARG A 129 -18.26 37.97 -5.00
N LYS A 130 -17.93 37.99 -6.31
CA LYS A 130 -17.04 39.00 -6.90
C LYS A 130 -17.79 40.28 -7.27
N GLU A 131 -19.10 40.19 -7.52
CA GLU A 131 -19.98 41.33 -7.85
C GLU A 131 -20.50 42.06 -6.60
N GLU A 132 -20.50 41.41 -5.42
CA GLU A 132 -20.99 41.97 -4.14
C GLU A 132 -19.94 42.65 -3.27
N LYS A 133 -18.73 42.92 -3.76
CA LYS A 133 -17.80 43.74 -2.99
C LYS A 133 -18.21 45.21 -3.09
N PRO A 134 -18.66 45.83 -1.98
CA PRO A 134 -18.98 47.27 -1.97
C PRO A 134 -17.72 48.06 -2.30
N ASN A 135 -17.91 49.06 -3.10
CA ASN A 135 -16.91 50.01 -3.56
C ASN A 135 -16.40 50.86 -2.37
N GLU A 136 -15.49 50.32 -1.55
CA GLU A 136 -14.88 51.01 -0.40
C GLU A 136 -13.99 52.19 -0.83
N ALA A 137 -13.71 52.33 -2.12
CA ALA A 137 -12.91 53.42 -2.65
C ALA A 137 -13.64 54.78 -2.69
N ARG A 138 -14.97 54.81 -2.57
CA ARG A 138 -15.76 56.05 -2.63
C ARG A 138 -15.87 56.81 -1.29
N ASN A 139 -15.53 56.17 -0.19
CA ASN A 139 -15.78 56.78 1.13
C ASN A 139 -14.53 57.41 1.77
N ARG A 140 -13.38 57.39 1.11
CA ARG A 140 -12.16 58.03 1.60
C ARG A 140 -12.06 59.52 1.25
N ASN A 141 -12.76 59.98 0.22
CA ASN A 141 -12.66 61.38 -0.24
C ASN A 141 -13.64 62.36 0.44
N LEU A 142 -14.51 61.88 1.35
CA LEU A 142 -15.45 62.74 2.06
C LEU A 142 -14.99 63.18 3.44
N ARG A 143 -13.87 62.66 3.96
CA ARG A 143 -13.36 63.03 5.28
C ARG A 143 -12.28 64.12 5.26
N GLU A 144 -11.75 64.50 4.10
CA GLU A 144 -10.72 65.53 3.98
C GLU A 144 -11.25 66.91 3.58
N ARG A 145 -12.57 67.12 3.58
CA ARG A 145 -13.18 68.43 3.22
C ARG A 145 -13.74 69.21 4.40
N PHE A 146 -13.53 68.74 5.64
CA PHE A 146 -14.00 69.44 6.86
C PHE A 146 -12.91 69.41 7.96
N THR A 147 -11.75 69.99 7.65
CA THR A 147 -10.81 70.55 8.63
C THR A 147 -10.23 71.82 8.04
#